data_fe43201dd01efc232aac4f42bee943e9
#
_entry.id   fe43201dd01efc232aac4f42bee943e9
#
_cell.length_a   1.000
_cell.length_b   1.000
_cell.length_c   1.000
_cell.angle_alpha   90.00
_cell.angle_beta   90.00
_cell.angle_gamma   90.00
#
_symmetry.space_group_name_H-M   'P 1'
#
loop_
_entity.id
_entity.type
_entity.pdbx_description
1 polymer ?
#
loop_
_entity_poly.entity_id
_entity_poly.type
_entity_poly.pdbx_seq_one_letter_code
_entity_poly.pdbx_strand_id
1 'polypeptide(L)'
;MLGTKKDLFIFITAISAFCYLCLYVPYTYPKLPDEWTTKHEVLIPSGATAAAAARQIVEAGVTDDARRLSREMASAGIDRRLMPGLYTLRKSSPAGVVRQLLRAKPVVNKVTLIPGSTFERAAKLFGADEAGGSLFEKALADDANFYPPVLELIPAKTVLRAAYLLPETYFISPGKEAASEFVKRASEQWYKKVGTKLPKEASRSWLFERGILASMVEGEARIAAERPVLAGIFLKRLEKNMRMQSCATVVYSWEMQNVKKRRLTYKDLEIKSPYNTYIHSGFPPAPICVPGEDAWLGALYPTSGDYLFFFAAADGHHLFSKTYEEHIAKQDIEKKRRAGS
;
A
#
# COMPACT_ATOMS: atom_id res chain seq x y z
N MET A 1 -33.77 43.97 -40.40
CA MET A 1 -33.80 44.97 -41.46
C MET A 1 -33.06 46.22 -40.94
N LEU A 2 -31.91 46.60 -41.55
CA LEU A 2 -31.23 47.85 -41.25
C LEU A 2 -32.03 48.96 -41.96
N GLY A 3 -32.89 49.68 -41.20
CA GLY A 3 -33.92 50.52 -41.77
C GLY A 3 -33.49 51.96 -42.16
N THR A 4 -32.36 52.45 -41.77
CA THR A 4 -31.88 53.82 -42.08
C THR A 4 -30.36 53.83 -42.33
N LYS A 5 -29.91 54.90 -43.05
CA LYS A 5 -28.45 55.13 -43.25
C LYS A 5 -27.68 55.24 -41.91
N LYS A 6 -28.35 55.66 -40.85
CA LYS A 6 -27.81 55.73 -39.47
C LYS A 6 -27.52 54.37 -38.90
N ASP A 7 -28.48 53.41 -39.07
CA ASP A 7 -28.32 52.06 -38.52
C ASP A 7 -27.20 51.32 -39.23
N LEU A 8 -27.00 51.52 -40.52
CA LEU A 8 -25.91 50.97 -41.31
C LEU A 8 -24.55 51.52 -40.83
N PHE A 9 -24.50 52.83 -40.57
CA PHE A 9 -23.25 53.47 -40.06
C PHE A 9 -22.90 52.98 -38.65
N ILE A 10 -23.85 52.84 -37.73
CA ILE A 10 -23.64 52.30 -36.42
C ILE A 10 -23.14 50.84 -36.50
N PHE A 11 -23.73 50.05 -37.39
CA PHE A 11 -23.34 48.65 -37.59
C PHE A 11 -21.94 48.50 -38.14
N ILE A 12 -21.56 49.33 -39.11
CA ILE A 12 -20.19 49.34 -39.72
C ILE A 12 -19.15 49.79 -38.66
N THR A 13 -19.45 50.83 -37.87
CA THR A 13 -18.55 51.26 -36.79
C THR A 13 -18.41 50.24 -35.68
N ALA A 14 -19.46 49.54 -35.32
CA ALA A 14 -19.39 48.45 -34.33
C ALA A 14 -18.57 47.27 -34.83
N ILE A 15 -18.75 46.86 -36.09
CA ILE A 15 -17.92 45.81 -36.70
C ILE A 15 -16.43 46.24 -36.79
N SER A 16 -16.16 47.49 -37.20
CA SER A 16 -14.80 48.02 -37.32
C SER A 16 -14.10 48.09 -35.93
N ALA A 17 -14.86 48.51 -34.88
CA ALA A 17 -14.35 48.51 -33.52
C ALA A 17 -14.10 47.09 -32.99
N PHE A 18 -15.03 46.13 -33.32
CA PHE A 18 -14.87 44.71 -32.96
C PHE A 18 -13.66 44.08 -33.70
N CYS A 19 -13.51 44.33 -34.99
CA CYS A 19 -12.35 43.86 -35.76
C CYS A 19 -11.04 44.49 -35.22
N TYR A 20 -11.03 45.78 -34.87
CA TYR A 20 -9.91 46.43 -34.24
C TYR A 20 -9.57 45.81 -32.88
N LEU A 21 -10.57 45.54 -32.08
CA LEU A 21 -10.40 44.85 -30.78
C LEU A 21 -9.83 43.44 -30.99
N CYS A 22 -10.35 42.69 -31.94
CA CYS A 22 -9.91 41.29 -32.19
C CYS A 22 -8.53 41.20 -32.84
N LEU A 23 -8.15 42.19 -33.66
CA LEU A 23 -6.88 42.16 -34.41
C LEU A 23 -5.76 42.93 -33.71
N TYR A 24 -6.09 44.04 -33.03
CA TYR A 24 -5.09 44.94 -32.45
C TYR A 24 -4.83 44.67 -30.96
N VAL A 25 -5.85 44.22 -30.20
CA VAL A 25 -5.69 43.89 -28.78
C VAL A 25 -4.69 42.75 -28.58
N PRO A 26 -4.69 41.65 -29.37
CA PRO A 26 -3.67 40.63 -29.23
C PRO A 26 -2.25 41.09 -29.57
N TYR A 27 -2.12 42.14 -30.42
CA TYR A 27 -0.82 42.68 -30.83
C TYR A 27 -0.23 43.64 -29.81
N THR A 28 -1.06 44.32 -29.02
CA THR A 28 -0.62 45.35 -28.06
C THR A 28 -0.54 44.83 -26.61
N TYR A 29 -1.15 43.68 -26.29
CA TYR A 29 -0.89 43.09 -25.01
C TYR A 29 0.50 42.43 -25.02
N PRO A 30 1.40 42.85 -24.12
CA PRO A 30 2.67 42.16 -23.99
C PRO A 30 2.37 40.68 -23.69
N LYS A 31 3.02 39.78 -24.45
CA LYS A 31 3.03 38.37 -24.09
C LYS A 31 3.35 38.30 -22.61
N LEU A 32 2.53 37.53 -21.87
CA LEU A 32 2.86 37.25 -20.46
C LEU A 32 4.34 36.84 -20.41
N PRO A 33 5.13 37.35 -19.50
CA PRO A 33 6.50 36.92 -19.33
C PRO A 33 6.56 35.40 -19.33
N ASP A 34 7.54 34.82 -20.04
CA ASP A 34 7.65 33.35 -20.15
C ASP A 34 7.68 32.69 -18.79
N GLU A 35 8.20 33.32 -17.77
CA GLU A 35 8.17 32.84 -16.37
C GLU A 35 6.75 32.63 -15.81
N TRP A 36 5.72 33.37 -16.30
CA TRP A 36 4.33 33.22 -15.88
C TRP A 36 3.60 32.10 -16.64
N THR A 37 4.16 31.65 -17.75
CA THR A 37 3.63 30.52 -18.53
C THR A 37 4.32 29.22 -18.16
N THR A 38 5.50 29.27 -17.54
CA THR A 38 6.28 28.11 -17.09
C THR A 38 5.51 27.34 -16.02
N LYS A 39 5.46 26.03 -16.19
CA LYS A 39 4.86 25.11 -15.22
C LYS A 39 5.94 24.66 -14.24
N HIS A 40 5.62 24.73 -12.95
CA HIS A 40 6.45 24.27 -11.86
C HIS A 40 5.80 23.03 -11.25
N GLU A 41 6.57 21.99 -11.04
CA GLU A 41 6.13 20.80 -10.31
C GLU A 41 6.43 20.97 -8.82
N VAL A 42 5.40 20.80 -8.00
CA VAL A 42 5.48 20.95 -6.54
C VAL A 42 4.97 19.68 -5.89
N LEU A 43 5.84 18.95 -5.23
CA LEU A 43 5.47 17.77 -4.45
C LEU A 43 4.98 18.21 -3.06
N ILE A 44 3.74 17.91 -2.73
CA ILE A 44 3.17 18.14 -1.40
C ILE A 44 3.04 16.77 -0.71
N PRO A 45 3.85 16.50 0.33
CA PRO A 45 3.84 15.22 1.01
C PRO A 45 2.58 15.03 1.86
N SER A 46 2.29 13.79 2.20
CA SER A 46 1.18 13.44 3.09
C SER A 46 1.39 14.05 4.48
N GLY A 47 0.33 14.68 5.01
CA GLY A 47 0.36 15.34 6.33
C GLY A 47 1.08 16.68 6.35
N ALA A 48 1.42 17.25 5.19
CA ALA A 48 1.98 18.60 5.12
C ALA A 48 0.98 19.64 5.66
N THR A 49 1.42 20.49 6.57
CA THR A 49 0.64 21.65 7.00
C THR A 49 0.58 22.71 5.88
N ALA A 50 -0.40 23.61 5.92
CA ALA A 50 -0.46 24.73 4.96
C ALA A 50 0.84 25.53 4.94
N ALA A 51 1.48 25.73 6.09
CA ALA A 51 2.78 26.42 6.18
C ALA A 51 3.92 25.65 5.53
N ALA A 52 3.96 24.30 5.65
CA ALA A 52 4.94 23.45 5.00
C ALA A 52 4.74 23.46 3.47
N ALA A 53 3.50 23.28 3.01
CA ALA A 53 3.15 23.33 1.60
C ALA A 53 3.48 24.70 0.98
N ALA A 54 3.18 25.81 1.68
CA ALA A 54 3.51 27.15 1.21
C ALA A 54 5.03 27.35 1.02
N ARG A 55 5.88 26.81 1.92
CA ARG A 55 7.34 26.84 1.76
C ARG A 55 7.78 26.08 0.51
N GLN A 56 7.28 24.86 0.30
CA GLN A 56 7.61 24.08 -0.90
C GLN A 56 7.21 24.75 -2.20
N ILE A 57 6.03 25.42 -2.20
CA ILE A 57 5.55 26.19 -3.35
C ILE A 57 6.47 27.39 -3.64
N VAL A 58 7.00 28.04 -2.61
CA VAL A 58 7.98 29.13 -2.77
C VAL A 58 9.33 28.61 -3.23
N GLU A 59 9.83 27.51 -2.66
CA GLU A 59 11.07 26.85 -3.05
C GLU A 59 11.03 26.42 -4.53
N ALA A 60 9.87 26.00 -5.02
CA ALA A 60 9.65 25.69 -6.43
C ALA A 60 9.51 26.93 -7.34
N GLY A 61 9.61 28.16 -6.82
CA GLY A 61 9.58 29.39 -7.59
C GLY A 61 8.19 29.82 -8.09
N VAL A 62 7.11 29.27 -7.51
CA VAL A 62 5.73 29.57 -7.93
C VAL A 62 5.25 30.91 -7.38
N THR A 63 5.72 31.32 -6.18
CA THR A 63 5.44 32.60 -5.54
C THR A 63 6.56 32.94 -4.56
N ASP A 64 6.61 34.16 -4.05
CA ASP A 64 7.75 34.65 -3.27
C ASP A 64 7.47 34.74 -1.75
N ASP A 65 6.20 34.72 -1.35
CA ASP A 65 5.80 34.93 0.07
C ASP A 65 5.05 33.74 0.64
N ALA A 66 5.79 32.85 1.30
CA ALA A 66 5.24 31.68 1.96
C ALA A 66 4.30 32.03 3.13
N ARG A 67 4.57 33.11 3.87
CA ARG A 67 3.72 33.51 5.01
C ARG A 67 2.37 34.01 4.54
N ARG A 68 2.37 34.83 3.50
CA ARG A 68 1.14 35.32 2.89
C ARG A 68 0.36 34.19 2.26
N LEU A 69 1.04 33.32 1.48
CA LEU A 69 0.40 32.14 0.86
C LEU A 69 -0.25 31.25 1.92
N SER A 70 0.45 30.94 3.01
CA SER A 70 -0.10 30.11 4.10
C SER A 70 -1.35 30.71 4.73
N ARG A 71 -1.37 32.04 4.95
CA ARG A 71 -2.56 32.74 5.46
C ARG A 71 -3.73 32.71 4.49
N GLU A 72 -3.48 32.92 3.20
CA GLU A 72 -4.51 32.86 2.17
C GLU A 72 -5.05 31.44 1.97
N MET A 73 -4.19 30.41 2.08
CA MET A 73 -4.61 28.99 2.08
C MET A 73 -5.54 28.68 3.26
N ALA A 74 -5.20 29.16 4.46
CA ALA A 74 -6.03 28.98 5.65
C ALA A 74 -7.37 29.70 5.51
N SER A 75 -7.37 30.96 5.03
CA SER A 75 -8.59 31.75 4.79
C SER A 75 -9.53 31.09 3.77
N ALA A 76 -8.97 30.42 2.78
CA ALA A 76 -9.72 29.68 1.76
C ALA A 76 -10.13 28.25 2.20
N GLY A 77 -9.75 27.82 3.41
CA GLY A 77 -10.02 26.48 3.93
C GLY A 77 -9.27 25.37 3.20
N ILE A 78 -8.18 25.71 2.49
CA ILE A 78 -7.34 24.73 1.77
C ILE A 78 -6.53 23.89 2.75
N ASP A 79 -6.15 24.43 3.90
CA ASP A 79 -5.42 23.75 4.97
C ASP A 79 -6.06 22.39 5.37
N ARG A 80 -7.39 22.29 5.27
CA ARG A 80 -8.17 21.09 5.58
C ARG A 80 -8.46 20.20 4.38
N ARG A 81 -8.18 20.68 3.17
CA ARG A 81 -8.54 20.00 1.90
C ARG A 81 -7.35 19.71 1.00
N LEU A 82 -6.16 20.15 1.40
CA LEU A 82 -4.94 19.95 0.63
C LEU A 82 -4.62 18.46 0.53
N MET A 83 -4.75 17.93 -0.67
CA MET A 83 -4.40 16.55 -0.93
C MET A 83 -2.89 16.42 -1.15
N PRO A 84 -2.23 15.38 -0.64
CA PRO A 84 -0.85 15.10 -0.98
C PRO A 84 -0.74 14.67 -2.45
N GLY A 85 0.41 14.93 -3.05
CA GLY A 85 0.72 14.55 -4.44
C GLY A 85 1.51 15.61 -5.18
N LEU A 86 1.78 15.35 -6.45
CA LEU A 86 2.52 16.25 -7.33
C LEU A 86 1.54 17.23 -8.01
N TYR A 87 1.71 18.52 -7.72
CA TYR A 87 0.95 19.61 -8.34
C TYR A 87 1.75 20.25 -9.46
N THR A 88 1.08 20.57 -10.54
CA THR A 88 1.63 21.42 -11.60
C THR A 88 1.03 22.82 -11.47
N LEU A 89 1.84 23.77 -11.04
CA LEU A 89 1.43 25.15 -10.76
C LEU A 89 2.18 26.13 -11.68
N ARG A 90 1.58 27.29 -11.92
CA ARG A 90 2.24 28.38 -12.66
C ARG A 90 2.58 29.50 -11.68
N LYS A 91 3.67 30.21 -11.95
CA LYS A 91 4.05 31.40 -11.19
C LYS A 91 2.89 32.35 -11.08
N SER A 92 2.59 32.80 -9.85
CA SER A 92 1.43 33.66 -9.57
C SER A 92 1.57 34.32 -8.22
N SER A 93 0.74 35.37 -7.99
CA SER A 93 0.54 35.92 -6.64
C SER A 93 0.00 34.85 -5.68
N PRO A 94 0.18 35.00 -4.35
CA PRO A 94 -0.38 34.04 -3.37
C PRO A 94 -1.86 33.73 -3.57
N ALA A 95 -2.70 34.73 -3.85
CA ALA A 95 -4.10 34.54 -4.19
C ALA A 95 -4.33 33.77 -5.49
N GLY A 96 -3.45 33.97 -6.47
CA GLY A 96 -3.45 33.23 -7.72
C GLY A 96 -3.11 31.75 -7.52
N VAL A 97 -2.12 31.45 -6.67
CA VAL A 97 -1.74 30.09 -6.27
C VAL A 97 -2.89 29.39 -5.56
N VAL A 98 -3.55 30.06 -4.62
CA VAL A 98 -4.74 29.54 -3.93
C VAL A 98 -5.84 29.14 -4.92
N ARG A 99 -6.14 29.99 -5.93
CA ARG A 99 -7.11 29.66 -6.99
C ARG A 99 -6.67 28.45 -7.83
N GLN A 100 -5.37 28.31 -8.08
CA GLN A 100 -4.85 27.12 -8.78
C GLN A 100 -5.03 25.86 -7.93
N LEU A 101 -4.65 25.89 -6.64
CA LEU A 101 -4.78 24.77 -5.71
C LEU A 101 -6.24 24.30 -5.53
N LEU A 102 -7.20 25.22 -5.50
CA LEU A 102 -8.64 24.90 -5.42
C LEU A 102 -9.15 24.12 -6.63
N ARG A 103 -8.51 24.25 -7.78
CA ARG A 103 -8.89 23.62 -9.05
C ARG A 103 -8.02 22.44 -9.44
N ALA A 104 -6.79 22.41 -8.95
CA ALA A 104 -5.82 21.40 -9.28
C ALA A 104 -6.16 20.06 -8.61
N LYS A 105 -5.98 18.99 -9.38
CA LYS A 105 -5.92 17.63 -8.84
C LYS A 105 -4.46 17.18 -8.85
N PRO A 106 -3.89 16.80 -7.71
CA PRO A 106 -2.52 16.31 -7.70
C PRO A 106 -2.39 14.98 -8.44
N VAL A 107 -1.25 14.76 -9.05
CA VAL A 107 -0.89 13.46 -9.60
C VAL A 107 -0.50 12.55 -8.44
N VAL A 108 -1.10 11.38 -8.36
CA VAL A 108 -0.78 10.33 -7.38
C VAL A 108 -0.60 8.99 -8.09
N ASN A 109 0.32 8.18 -7.59
CA ASN A 109 0.49 6.80 -8.03
C ASN A 109 -0.40 5.87 -7.21
N LYS A 110 -1.12 5.00 -7.88
CA LYS A 110 -1.89 3.94 -7.25
C LYS A 110 -0.96 2.75 -7.00
N VAL A 111 -0.63 2.49 -5.74
CA VAL A 111 0.20 1.37 -5.29
C VAL A 111 -0.68 0.37 -4.55
N THR A 112 -0.74 -0.87 -5.03
CA THR A 112 -1.53 -1.93 -4.40
C THR A 112 -0.60 -3.00 -3.84
N LEU A 113 -0.58 -3.15 -2.52
CA LEU A 113 0.03 -4.28 -1.84
C LEU A 113 -1.04 -5.37 -1.67
N ILE A 114 -0.81 -6.52 -2.28
CA ILE A 114 -1.75 -7.64 -2.25
C ILE A 114 -1.44 -8.53 -1.05
N PRO A 115 -2.44 -9.02 -0.27
CA PRO A 115 -2.23 -10.02 0.77
C PRO A 115 -1.47 -11.24 0.21
N GLY A 116 -0.56 -11.79 0.97
CA GLY A 116 0.27 -12.91 0.51
C GLY A 116 1.45 -12.51 -0.39
N SER A 117 1.69 -11.20 -0.62
CA SER A 117 2.89 -10.76 -1.33
C SER A 117 4.14 -11.08 -0.53
N THR A 118 5.14 -11.71 -1.17
CA THR A 118 6.47 -11.87 -0.55
C THR A 118 7.18 -10.51 -0.47
N PHE A 119 8.24 -10.44 0.34
CA PHE A 119 9.06 -9.23 0.47
C PHE A 119 9.58 -8.75 -0.89
N GLU A 120 10.07 -9.68 -1.71
CA GLU A 120 10.62 -9.38 -3.04
C GLU A 120 9.54 -8.83 -4.00
N ARG A 121 8.31 -9.33 -3.89
CA ARG A 121 7.19 -8.79 -4.69
C ARG A 121 6.80 -7.38 -4.24
N ALA A 122 6.78 -7.14 -2.94
CA ALA A 122 6.51 -5.80 -2.40
C ALA A 122 7.61 -4.81 -2.80
N ALA A 123 8.88 -5.23 -2.75
CA ALA A 123 10.01 -4.41 -3.17
C ALA A 123 9.92 -3.96 -4.64
N LYS A 124 9.43 -4.81 -5.53
CA LYS A 124 9.25 -4.48 -6.96
C LYS A 124 8.23 -3.37 -7.23
N LEU A 125 7.37 -3.02 -6.26
CA LEU A 125 6.42 -1.92 -6.42
C LEU A 125 7.09 -0.54 -6.50
N PHE A 126 8.32 -0.40 -5.96
CA PHE A 126 9.00 0.88 -5.82
C PHE A 126 10.30 1.00 -6.62
N GLY A 127 10.77 -0.10 -7.22
CA GLY A 127 12.00 -0.11 -8.00
C GLY A 127 13.27 0.02 -7.14
N ALA A 128 14.35 0.45 -7.81
CA ALA A 128 15.67 0.63 -7.22
C ALA A 128 16.12 2.10 -7.32
N ASP A 129 17.08 2.47 -6.47
CA ASP A 129 17.76 3.77 -6.57
C ASP A 129 18.86 3.75 -7.64
N GLU A 130 19.58 4.87 -7.76
CA GLU A 130 20.67 5.05 -8.74
C GLU A 130 21.83 4.05 -8.54
N ALA A 131 22.00 3.52 -7.32
CA ALA A 131 23.00 2.51 -6.98
C ALA A 131 22.49 1.06 -7.12
N GLY A 132 21.23 0.87 -7.58
CA GLY A 132 20.61 -0.43 -7.74
C GLY A 132 20.04 -1.03 -6.45
N GLY A 133 20.03 -0.29 -5.33
CA GLY A 133 19.46 -0.72 -4.06
C GLY A 133 17.94 -0.55 -4.02
N SER A 134 17.25 -1.47 -3.36
CA SER A 134 15.78 -1.42 -3.22
C SER A 134 15.33 -0.19 -2.43
N LEU A 135 14.52 0.67 -3.04
CA LEU A 135 13.90 1.82 -2.36
C LEU A 135 12.98 1.38 -1.22
N PHE A 136 12.27 0.27 -1.41
CA PHE A 136 11.41 -0.29 -0.37
C PHE A 136 12.21 -0.80 0.84
N GLU A 137 13.32 -1.48 0.62
CA GLU A 137 14.18 -1.96 1.70
C GLU A 137 14.78 -0.81 2.51
N LYS A 138 15.24 0.25 1.84
CA LYS A 138 15.72 1.47 2.48
C LYS A 138 14.61 2.14 3.30
N ALA A 139 13.41 2.22 2.76
CA ALA A 139 12.26 2.77 3.47
C ALA A 139 11.90 1.96 4.72
N LEU A 140 11.99 0.62 4.67
CA LEU A 140 11.77 -0.25 5.82
C LEU A 140 12.89 -0.16 6.89
N ALA A 141 14.09 0.23 6.50
CA ALA A 141 15.22 0.34 7.42
C ALA A 141 15.13 1.59 8.31
N ASP A 142 14.45 2.63 7.85
CA ASP A 142 14.35 3.91 8.55
C ASP A 142 13.08 3.98 9.41
N ASP A 143 13.27 4.10 10.73
CA ASP A 143 12.19 4.22 11.70
C ASP A 143 11.32 5.46 11.47
N ALA A 144 11.85 6.55 10.90
CA ALA A 144 11.11 7.77 10.60
C ALA A 144 9.99 7.54 9.58
N ASN A 145 10.06 6.48 8.79
CA ASN A 145 9.05 6.11 7.81
C ASN A 145 7.88 5.31 8.40
N PHE A 146 7.95 4.89 9.65
CA PHE A 146 6.85 4.17 10.28
C PHE A 146 5.91 5.09 11.04
N TYR A 147 4.67 4.64 11.18
CA TYR A 147 3.74 5.26 12.12
C TYR A 147 4.26 5.08 13.55
N PRO A 148 4.49 6.16 14.33
CA PRO A 148 5.23 6.07 15.60
C PRO A 148 4.76 4.98 16.58
N PRO A 149 3.43 4.76 16.81
CA PRO A 149 2.99 3.71 17.72
C PRO A 149 3.37 2.29 17.33
N VAL A 150 3.78 2.05 16.07
CA VAL A 150 4.20 0.73 15.58
C VAL A 150 5.64 0.41 15.98
N LEU A 151 6.49 1.42 16.20
CA LEU A 151 7.92 1.25 16.43
C LEU A 151 8.27 0.41 17.67
N GLU A 152 7.43 0.48 18.69
CA GLU A 152 7.61 -0.34 19.91
C GLU A 152 7.26 -1.82 19.66
N LEU A 153 6.52 -2.11 18.60
CA LEU A 153 5.98 -3.43 18.27
C LEU A 153 6.80 -4.19 17.24
N ILE A 154 7.44 -3.47 16.30
CA ILE A 154 8.14 -4.08 15.16
C ILE A 154 9.55 -4.58 15.52
N PRO A 155 10.05 -5.62 14.81
CA PRO A 155 11.40 -6.11 14.97
C PRO A 155 12.45 -5.14 14.41
N ALA A 156 13.70 -5.28 14.85
CA ALA A 156 14.82 -4.46 14.36
C ALA A 156 15.23 -4.81 12.92
N LYS A 157 15.06 -6.07 12.49
CA LYS A 157 15.46 -6.53 11.14
C LYS A 157 14.49 -6.04 10.09
N THR A 158 15.01 -5.37 9.06
CA THR A 158 14.26 -4.70 8.01
C THR A 158 13.24 -5.60 7.30
N VAL A 159 13.66 -6.77 6.80
CA VAL A 159 12.78 -7.69 6.06
C VAL A 159 11.59 -8.16 6.88
N LEU A 160 11.75 -8.26 8.19
CA LEU A 160 10.69 -8.71 9.10
C LEU A 160 9.60 -7.64 9.29
N ARG A 161 9.95 -6.37 9.08
CA ARG A 161 9.05 -5.22 9.24
C ARG A 161 7.94 -5.18 8.18
N ALA A 162 8.15 -5.80 7.02
CA ALA A 162 7.16 -5.84 5.96
C ALA A 162 5.84 -6.51 6.38
N ALA A 163 5.87 -7.46 7.31
CA ALA A 163 4.66 -8.09 7.83
C ALA A 163 3.73 -7.12 8.59
N TYR A 164 4.26 -5.99 9.06
CA TYR A 164 3.52 -4.95 9.79
C TYR A 164 3.02 -3.82 8.88
N LEU A 165 2.95 -4.07 7.59
CA LEU A 165 2.30 -3.20 6.61
C LEU A 165 0.97 -3.83 6.22
N LEU A 166 -0.11 -3.06 6.24
CA LEU A 166 -1.40 -3.61 5.84
C LEU A 166 -1.51 -3.68 4.31
N PRO A 167 -1.82 -4.84 3.71
CA PRO A 167 -2.09 -4.95 2.29
C PRO A 167 -3.40 -4.27 1.91
N GLU A 168 -3.27 -3.16 1.18
CA GLU A 168 -4.39 -2.36 0.63
C GLU A 168 -3.92 -1.60 -0.62
N THR A 169 -4.82 -0.82 -1.18
CA THR A 169 -4.49 0.13 -2.24
C THR A 169 -4.24 1.52 -1.65
N TYR A 170 -3.06 2.06 -1.92
CA TYR A 170 -2.62 3.37 -1.46
C TYR A 170 -2.43 4.32 -2.63
N PHE A 171 -2.84 5.58 -2.45
CA PHE A 171 -2.56 6.65 -3.39
C PHE A 171 -1.37 7.45 -2.85
N ILE A 172 -0.22 7.28 -3.47
CA ILE A 172 1.09 7.76 -3.00
C ILE A 172 1.59 8.85 -3.93
N SER A 173 2.23 9.88 -3.37
CA SER A 173 2.90 10.91 -4.17
C SER A 173 3.99 10.28 -5.05
N PRO A 174 4.13 10.66 -6.32
CA PRO A 174 5.23 10.18 -7.14
C PRO A 174 6.57 10.74 -6.64
N GLY A 175 7.66 10.03 -6.95
CA GLY A 175 9.02 10.48 -6.63
C GLY A 175 9.80 9.56 -5.70
N LYS A 176 10.98 10.00 -5.29
CA LYS A 176 11.95 9.20 -4.49
C LYS A 176 11.39 8.81 -3.12
N GLU A 177 10.48 9.62 -2.55
CA GLU A 177 9.86 9.40 -1.24
C GLU A 177 8.62 8.47 -1.28
N ALA A 178 8.27 7.95 -2.46
CA ALA A 178 7.07 7.12 -2.61
C ALA A 178 7.08 5.88 -1.68
N ALA A 179 8.23 5.21 -1.55
CA ALA A 179 8.37 4.05 -0.68
C ALA A 179 8.22 4.42 0.80
N SER A 180 8.81 5.55 1.22
CA SER A 180 8.71 6.08 2.58
C SER A 180 7.28 6.46 2.95
N GLU A 181 6.58 7.18 2.07
CA GLU A 181 5.16 7.52 2.25
C GLU A 181 4.30 6.26 2.34
N PHE A 182 4.57 5.27 1.49
CA PHE A 182 3.86 3.99 1.53
C PHE A 182 4.05 3.26 2.85
N VAL A 183 5.28 3.10 3.33
CA VAL A 183 5.58 2.42 4.61
C VAL A 183 4.84 3.11 5.75
N LYS A 184 4.86 4.44 5.80
CA LYS A 184 4.16 5.22 6.83
C LYS A 184 2.66 4.95 6.82
N ARG A 185 2.02 5.03 5.65
CA ARG A 185 0.58 4.82 5.51
C ARG A 185 0.17 3.37 5.77
N ALA A 186 0.94 2.42 5.24
CA ALA A 186 0.63 1.00 5.39
C ALA A 186 0.83 0.52 6.84
N SER A 187 1.84 1.02 7.54
CA SER A 187 2.05 0.75 8.97
C SER A 187 0.99 1.44 9.85
N GLU A 188 0.55 2.65 9.50
CA GLU A 188 -0.56 3.32 10.18
C GLU A 188 -1.86 2.53 10.05
N GLN A 189 -2.18 2.03 8.85
CA GLN A 189 -3.37 1.20 8.63
C GLN A 189 -3.27 -0.13 9.37
N TRP A 190 -2.09 -0.76 9.37
CA TRP A 190 -1.86 -1.95 10.17
C TRP A 190 -2.12 -1.70 11.66
N TYR A 191 -1.59 -0.59 12.20
CA TYR A 191 -1.85 -0.25 13.60
C TYR A 191 -3.32 -0.04 13.89
N LYS A 192 -4.04 0.71 13.06
CA LYS A 192 -5.48 0.97 13.23
C LYS A 192 -6.33 -0.30 13.19
N LYS A 193 -6.00 -1.24 12.30
CA LYS A 193 -6.82 -2.43 12.08
C LYS A 193 -6.38 -3.65 12.90
N VAL A 194 -5.10 -3.75 13.22
CA VAL A 194 -4.50 -4.87 13.94
C VAL A 194 -3.92 -4.41 15.27
N GLY A 195 -3.07 -3.39 15.27
CA GLY A 195 -2.35 -2.92 16.45
C GLY A 195 -3.25 -2.52 17.61
N THR A 196 -4.38 -1.85 17.33
CA THR A 196 -5.37 -1.46 18.37
C THR A 196 -6.13 -2.64 18.97
N LYS A 197 -6.06 -3.81 18.35
CA LYS A 197 -6.72 -5.04 18.80
C LYS A 197 -5.76 -6.01 19.51
N LEU A 198 -4.51 -5.59 19.75
CA LEU A 198 -3.55 -6.45 20.46
C LEU A 198 -3.96 -6.68 21.91
N PRO A 199 -3.73 -7.88 22.47
CA PRO A 199 -3.84 -8.12 23.91
C PRO A 199 -2.91 -7.17 24.69
N LYS A 200 -3.31 -6.73 25.88
CA LYS A 200 -2.54 -5.80 26.71
C LYS A 200 -1.15 -6.34 27.08
N GLU A 201 -1.03 -7.65 27.19
CA GLU A 201 0.20 -8.36 27.58
C GLU A 201 1.06 -8.77 26.38
N ALA A 202 0.69 -8.33 25.16
CA ALA A 202 1.41 -8.72 23.96
C ALA A 202 2.86 -8.19 23.97
N SER A 203 3.83 -9.11 24.16
CA SER A 203 5.23 -8.77 24.02
C SER A 203 5.66 -8.69 22.53
N ARG A 204 6.77 -8.00 22.26
CA ARG A 204 7.33 -7.93 20.91
C ARG A 204 7.66 -9.33 20.34
N SER A 205 8.21 -10.23 21.15
CA SER A 205 8.50 -11.61 20.74
C SER A 205 7.25 -12.40 20.41
N TRP A 206 6.22 -12.30 21.25
CA TRP A 206 4.93 -12.93 20.99
C TRP A 206 4.31 -12.40 19.68
N LEU A 207 4.31 -11.09 19.49
CA LEU A 207 3.76 -10.48 18.29
C LEU A 207 4.53 -10.89 17.03
N PHE A 208 5.84 -11.07 17.14
CA PHE A 208 6.66 -11.58 16.05
C PHE A 208 6.26 -13.01 15.64
N GLU A 209 6.08 -13.90 16.60
CA GLU A 209 5.55 -15.26 16.35
C GLU A 209 4.16 -15.23 15.72
N ARG A 210 3.29 -14.32 16.18
CA ARG A 210 1.96 -14.12 15.58
C ARG A 210 2.05 -13.61 14.13
N GLY A 211 3.02 -12.77 13.82
CA GLY A 211 3.31 -12.33 12.44
C GLY A 211 3.74 -13.49 11.53
N ILE A 212 4.57 -14.39 12.02
CA ILE A 212 4.93 -15.62 11.29
C ILE A 212 3.68 -16.48 11.07
N LEU A 213 2.92 -16.75 12.13
CA LEU A 213 1.69 -17.53 12.06
C LEU A 213 0.68 -16.91 11.08
N ALA A 214 0.48 -15.60 11.14
CA ALA A 214 -0.39 -14.87 10.22
C ALA A 214 0.03 -15.06 8.75
N SER A 215 1.34 -15.00 8.47
CA SER A 215 1.85 -15.21 7.11
C SER A 215 1.64 -16.65 6.61
N MET A 216 1.74 -17.64 7.49
CA MET A 216 1.45 -19.04 7.16
C MET A 216 -0.05 -19.23 6.88
N VAL A 217 -0.91 -18.69 7.74
CA VAL A 217 -2.37 -18.72 7.58
C VAL A 217 -2.80 -18.01 6.30
N GLU A 218 -2.19 -16.86 5.96
CA GLU A 218 -2.45 -16.15 4.71
C GLU A 218 -2.13 -17.02 3.48
N GLY A 219 -1.03 -17.77 3.54
CA GLY A 219 -0.62 -18.64 2.43
C GLY A 219 -1.46 -19.91 2.27
N GLU A 220 -2.14 -20.36 3.33
CA GLU A 220 -2.98 -21.58 3.31
C GLU A 220 -4.46 -21.27 3.07
N ALA A 221 -5.03 -20.28 3.80
CA ALA A 221 -6.48 -20.06 3.83
C ALA A 221 -6.97 -19.16 2.70
N ARG A 222 -7.84 -19.68 1.85
CA ARG A 222 -8.61 -18.88 0.89
C ARG A 222 -9.85 -18.23 1.51
N ILE A 223 -10.43 -18.87 2.52
CA ILE A 223 -11.67 -18.46 3.17
C ILE A 223 -11.32 -17.80 4.51
N ALA A 224 -11.73 -16.55 4.68
CA ALA A 224 -11.41 -15.77 5.89
C ALA A 224 -11.88 -16.44 7.18
N ALA A 225 -13.06 -17.03 7.19
CA ALA A 225 -13.65 -17.71 8.37
C ALA A 225 -12.84 -18.92 8.86
N GLU A 226 -12.00 -19.52 8.02
CA GLU A 226 -11.17 -20.68 8.39
C GLU A 226 -9.84 -20.29 9.03
N ARG A 227 -9.42 -19.02 8.87
CA ARG A 227 -8.11 -18.53 9.34
C ARG A 227 -7.88 -18.72 10.83
N PRO A 228 -8.85 -18.44 11.74
CA PRO A 228 -8.65 -18.71 13.17
C PRO A 228 -8.51 -20.20 13.50
N VAL A 229 -9.19 -21.08 12.75
CA VAL A 229 -9.10 -22.54 12.94
C VAL A 229 -7.73 -23.04 12.50
N LEU A 230 -7.24 -22.62 11.34
CA LEU A 230 -5.90 -22.97 10.85
C LEU A 230 -4.80 -22.47 11.79
N ALA A 231 -4.94 -21.25 12.31
CA ALA A 231 -4.03 -20.72 13.33
C ALA A 231 -4.02 -21.61 14.59
N GLY A 232 -5.20 -22.03 15.05
CA GLY A 232 -5.36 -22.96 16.19
C GLY A 232 -4.66 -24.30 15.94
N ILE A 233 -4.80 -24.86 14.73
CA ILE A 233 -4.15 -26.12 14.35
C ILE A 233 -2.62 -25.99 14.41
N PHE A 234 -2.05 -24.93 13.82
CA PHE A 234 -0.60 -24.74 13.86
C PHE A 234 -0.08 -24.59 15.28
N LEU A 235 -0.77 -23.84 16.14
CA LEU A 235 -0.39 -23.71 17.55
C LEU A 235 -0.51 -25.02 18.30
N LYS A 236 -1.56 -25.80 18.03
CA LYS A 236 -1.75 -27.12 18.65
C LYS A 236 -0.67 -28.12 18.24
N ARG A 237 -0.26 -28.09 16.96
CA ARG A 237 0.90 -28.88 16.49
C ARG A 237 2.18 -28.47 17.21
N LEU A 238 2.41 -27.16 17.41
CA LEU A 238 3.56 -26.62 18.14
C LEU A 238 3.59 -27.14 19.59
N GLU A 239 2.45 -27.07 20.31
CA GLU A 239 2.32 -27.61 21.68
C GLU A 239 2.67 -29.10 21.76
N LYS A 240 2.31 -29.85 20.70
CA LYS A 240 2.56 -31.31 20.62
C LYS A 240 3.91 -31.66 20.03
N ASN A 241 4.82 -30.68 19.81
CA ASN A 241 6.12 -30.88 19.12
C ASN A 241 5.98 -31.52 17.73
N MET A 242 4.84 -31.33 17.07
CA MET A 242 4.62 -31.80 15.70
C MET A 242 5.17 -30.76 14.72
N ARG A 243 5.66 -31.26 13.57
CA ARG A 243 6.02 -30.38 12.45
C ARG A 243 4.77 -29.70 11.91
N MET A 244 4.88 -28.42 11.52
CA MET A 244 3.73 -27.66 11.00
C MET A 244 3.26 -28.13 9.63
N GLN A 245 4.16 -28.58 8.78
CA GLN A 245 3.90 -29.15 7.44
C GLN A 245 2.98 -28.27 6.58
N SER A 246 3.30 -26.98 6.54
CA SER A 246 2.60 -26.01 5.70
C SER A 246 3.16 -26.00 4.28
N CYS A 247 2.29 -26.21 3.29
CA CYS A 247 2.66 -26.11 1.88
C CYS A 247 3.11 -24.71 1.50
N ALA A 248 2.54 -23.68 2.11
CA ALA A 248 2.90 -22.29 1.87
C ALA A 248 4.38 -22.01 2.16
N THR A 249 4.95 -22.61 3.21
CA THR A 249 6.38 -22.48 3.55
C THR A 249 7.30 -23.15 2.53
N VAL A 250 6.86 -24.24 1.91
CA VAL A 250 7.60 -24.90 0.84
C VAL A 250 7.55 -24.09 -0.45
N VAL A 251 6.37 -23.57 -0.82
CA VAL A 251 6.23 -22.66 -1.97
C VAL A 251 7.16 -21.45 -1.83
N TYR A 252 7.16 -20.82 -0.66
CA TYR A 252 8.06 -19.71 -0.36
C TYR A 252 9.54 -20.10 -0.47
N SER A 253 9.91 -21.29 0.03
CA SER A 253 11.29 -21.81 -0.07
C SER A 253 11.76 -21.95 -1.53
N TRP A 254 10.87 -22.34 -2.44
CA TRP A 254 11.16 -22.39 -3.88
C TRP A 254 11.19 -20.99 -4.51
N GLU A 255 10.30 -20.10 -4.09
CA GLU A 255 10.32 -18.71 -4.58
C GLU A 255 11.60 -17.97 -4.22
N MET A 256 12.18 -18.21 -3.04
CA MET A 256 13.51 -17.69 -2.65
C MET A 256 14.63 -18.17 -3.61
N GLN A 257 14.45 -19.30 -4.30
CA GLN A 257 15.36 -19.79 -5.36
C GLN A 257 14.93 -19.34 -6.76
N ASN A 258 14.01 -18.35 -6.87
CA ASN A 258 13.41 -17.87 -8.12
C ASN A 258 12.64 -18.96 -8.91
N VAL A 259 12.20 -20.02 -8.24
CA VAL A 259 11.40 -21.10 -8.85
C VAL A 259 9.94 -20.97 -8.42
N LYS A 260 9.04 -20.72 -9.37
CA LYS A 260 7.59 -20.65 -9.10
C LYS A 260 6.97 -22.04 -9.15
N LYS A 261 6.39 -22.49 -8.06
CA LYS A 261 5.64 -23.76 -7.97
C LYS A 261 4.14 -23.46 -7.89
N ARG A 262 3.38 -23.91 -8.89
CA ARG A 262 1.90 -23.87 -8.86
C ARG A 262 1.30 -25.08 -8.15
N ARG A 263 2.00 -26.19 -8.17
CA ARG A 263 1.64 -27.47 -7.57
C ARG A 263 2.89 -28.09 -6.97
N LEU A 264 2.79 -28.59 -5.74
CA LEU A 264 3.89 -29.30 -5.09
C LEU A 264 3.78 -30.79 -5.35
N THR A 265 4.90 -31.42 -5.65
CA THR A 265 5.07 -32.86 -5.63
C THR A 265 5.71 -33.31 -4.31
N TYR A 266 5.71 -34.60 -4.01
CA TYR A 266 6.39 -35.14 -2.83
C TYR A 266 7.87 -34.78 -2.81
N LYS A 267 8.55 -34.76 -3.94
CA LYS A 267 9.95 -34.36 -4.08
C LYS A 267 10.17 -32.87 -3.76
N ASP A 268 9.18 -32.03 -4.05
CA ASP A 268 9.28 -30.62 -3.72
C ASP A 268 9.26 -30.34 -2.22
N LEU A 269 8.68 -31.26 -1.41
CA LEU A 269 8.63 -31.15 0.06
C LEU A 269 9.99 -31.42 0.71
N GLU A 270 10.98 -31.92 -0.04
CA GLU A 270 12.32 -32.23 0.47
C GLU A 270 13.30 -31.06 0.30
N ILE A 271 12.84 -29.89 -0.22
CA ILE A 271 13.69 -28.71 -0.40
C ILE A 271 14.42 -28.34 0.90
N LYS A 272 15.74 -28.26 0.83
CA LYS A 272 16.57 -27.83 1.96
C LYS A 272 16.47 -26.31 2.12
N SER A 273 15.63 -25.86 3.03
CA SER A 273 15.43 -24.45 3.35
C SER A 273 15.07 -24.32 4.84
N PRO A 274 15.57 -23.32 5.56
CA PRO A 274 15.18 -23.08 6.95
C PRO A 274 13.68 -22.77 7.11
N TYR A 275 13.01 -22.38 6.04
CA TYR A 275 11.56 -22.14 6.02
C TYR A 275 10.74 -23.41 5.83
N ASN A 276 11.32 -24.54 5.41
CA ASN A 276 10.57 -25.75 5.12
C ASN A 276 10.09 -26.45 6.40
N THR A 277 8.83 -26.24 6.74
CA THR A 277 8.19 -26.83 7.94
C THR A 277 7.83 -28.31 7.81
N TYR A 278 8.14 -28.97 6.68
CA TYR A 278 8.10 -30.43 6.55
C TYR A 278 9.35 -31.10 7.11
N ILE A 279 10.50 -30.40 7.10
CA ILE A 279 11.76 -30.93 7.59
C ILE A 279 12.22 -30.31 8.91
N HIS A 280 11.84 -29.07 9.20
CA HIS A 280 12.15 -28.37 10.45
C HIS A 280 10.91 -28.32 11.37
N SER A 281 11.16 -28.44 12.67
CA SER A 281 10.15 -28.24 13.71
C SER A 281 10.05 -26.77 14.12
N GLY A 282 8.90 -26.38 14.67
CA GLY A 282 8.69 -25.00 15.11
C GLY A 282 8.26 -24.06 13.99
N PHE A 283 8.28 -22.76 14.28
CA PHE A 283 8.02 -21.72 13.30
C PHE A 283 9.18 -21.56 12.32
N PRO A 284 8.91 -21.16 11.06
CA PRO A 284 9.97 -20.69 10.18
C PRO A 284 10.64 -19.44 10.77
N PRO A 285 11.87 -19.09 10.32
CA PRO A 285 12.66 -18.02 10.93
C PRO A 285 12.07 -16.61 10.76
N ALA A 286 11.14 -16.43 9.82
CA ALA A 286 10.48 -15.17 9.55
C ALA A 286 9.12 -15.37 8.85
N PRO A 287 8.26 -14.32 8.77
CA PRO A 287 7.08 -14.33 7.93
C PRO A 287 7.42 -14.63 6.47
N ILE A 288 6.58 -15.44 5.82
CA ILE A 288 6.77 -15.86 4.41
C ILE A 288 6.09 -14.92 3.40
N CYS A 289 5.23 -14.04 3.88
CA CYS A 289 4.54 -13.03 3.07
C CYS A 289 4.01 -11.91 3.97
N VAL A 290 3.44 -10.87 3.36
CA VAL A 290 2.73 -9.80 4.06
C VAL A 290 1.28 -10.25 4.31
N PRO A 291 0.86 -10.46 5.59
CA PRO A 291 -0.48 -10.95 5.90
C PRO A 291 -1.52 -9.83 5.80
N GLY A 292 -2.74 -10.18 5.37
CA GLY A 292 -3.90 -9.30 5.45
C GLY A 292 -4.49 -9.20 6.87
N GLU A 293 -5.45 -8.29 7.05
CA GLU A 293 -6.13 -8.07 8.34
C GLU A 293 -6.70 -9.37 8.93
N ASP A 294 -7.46 -10.13 8.12
CA ASP A 294 -8.11 -11.36 8.60
C ASP A 294 -7.12 -12.45 9.01
N ALA A 295 -5.96 -12.53 8.34
CA ALA A 295 -4.91 -13.48 8.71
C ALA A 295 -4.24 -13.07 10.03
N TRP A 296 -4.00 -11.78 10.22
CA TRP A 296 -3.53 -11.24 11.49
C TRP A 296 -4.52 -11.54 12.63
N LEU A 297 -5.80 -11.20 12.44
CA LEU A 297 -6.82 -11.42 13.46
C LEU A 297 -6.99 -12.93 13.77
N GLY A 298 -6.92 -13.78 12.76
CA GLY A 298 -6.92 -15.23 12.96
C GLY A 298 -5.74 -15.73 13.79
N ALA A 299 -4.55 -15.16 13.58
CA ALA A 299 -3.35 -15.50 14.33
C ALA A 299 -3.36 -14.93 15.77
N LEU A 300 -3.94 -13.74 15.97
CA LEU A 300 -4.07 -13.11 17.29
C LEU A 300 -5.12 -13.81 18.15
N TYR A 301 -6.22 -14.26 17.54
CA TYR A 301 -7.39 -14.86 18.19
C TYR A 301 -7.72 -16.22 17.57
N PRO A 302 -6.83 -17.21 17.74
CA PRO A 302 -7.01 -18.53 17.15
C PRO A 302 -8.19 -19.26 17.80
N THR A 303 -8.91 -20.04 17.01
CA THR A 303 -9.96 -20.91 17.53
C THR A 303 -9.33 -22.09 18.28
N SER A 304 -9.65 -22.24 19.55
CA SER A 304 -9.26 -23.41 20.34
C SER A 304 -9.98 -24.65 19.82
N GLY A 305 -9.28 -25.78 19.71
CA GLY A 305 -9.89 -27.04 19.28
C GLY A 305 -8.89 -28.19 19.25
N ASP A 306 -9.38 -29.38 18.91
CA ASP A 306 -8.59 -30.60 18.88
C ASP A 306 -8.14 -30.98 17.45
N TYR A 307 -8.41 -30.15 16.46
CA TYR A 307 -7.98 -30.43 15.11
C TYR A 307 -6.45 -30.35 14.99
N LEU A 308 -5.90 -31.36 14.30
CA LEU A 308 -4.46 -31.47 14.04
C LEU A 308 -4.14 -31.53 12.55
N PHE A 309 -5.12 -31.90 11.72
CA PHE A 309 -4.94 -32.09 10.29
C PHE A 309 -5.97 -31.30 9.50
N PHE A 310 -5.57 -30.86 8.31
CA PHE A 310 -6.44 -30.18 7.36
C PHE A 310 -5.99 -30.45 5.93
N PHE A 311 -6.90 -30.33 4.99
CA PHE A 311 -6.59 -30.25 3.56
C PHE A 311 -7.70 -29.53 2.81
N ALA A 312 -7.37 -28.92 1.67
CA ALA A 312 -8.32 -28.21 0.84
C ALA A 312 -9.17 -29.16 0.01
N ALA A 313 -10.49 -29.09 0.14
CA ALA A 313 -11.46 -29.77 -0.72
C ALA A 313 -11.53 -29.11 -2.11
N ALA A 314 -12.28 -29.72 -3.04
CA ALA A 314 -12.39 -29.23 -4.42
C ALA A 314 -13.11 -27.86 -4.51
N ASP A 315 -14.01 -27.61 -3.60
CA ASP A 315 -14.78 -26.34 -3.50
C ASP A 315 -14.00 -25.20 -2.84
N GLY A 316 -12.75 -25.46 -2.41
CA GLY A 316 -11.86 -24.47 -1.78
C GLY A 316 -11.98 -24.36 -0.27
N HIS A 317 -12.93 -25.05 0.39
CA HIS A 317 -12.98 -25.16 1.84
C HIS A 317 -11.93 -26.12 2.38
N HIS A 318 -11.55 -25.96 3.66
CA HIS A 318 -10.73 -26.94 4.34
C HIS A 318 -11.57 -27.95 5.09
N LEU A 319 -11.18 -29.21 4.99
CA LEU A 319 -11.69 -30.30 5.82
C LEU A 319 -10.71 -30.51 6.98
N PHE A 320 -11.22 -30.39 8.19
CA PHE A 320 -10.44 -30.49 9.44
C PHE A 320 -10.62 -31.86 10.07
N SER A 321 -9.57 -32.41 10.68
CA SER A 321 -9.59 -33.73 11.34
C SER A 321 -8.77 -33.71 12.63
N LYS A 322 -9.19 -34.52 13.60
CA LYS A 322 -8.51 -34.66 14.89
C LYS A 322 -7.41 -35.69 14.85
N THR A 323 -7.63 -36.80 14.12
CA THR A 323 -6.67 -37.88 14.00
C THR A 323 -6.22 -38.06 12.55
N TYR A 324 -5.10 -38.77 12.36
CA TYR A 324 -4.58 -39.06 11.05
C TYR A 324 -5.49 -40.02 10.26
N GLU A 325 -6.10 -40.98 10.94
CA GLU A 325 -7.06 -41.94 10.35
C GLU A 325 -8.27 -41.19 9.80
N GLU A 326 -8.85 -40.27 10.57
CA GLU A 326 -9.94 -39.41 10.11
C GLU A 326 -9.53 -38.57 8.90
N HIS A 327 -8.30 -38.04 8.90
CA HIS A 327 -7.76 -37.25 7.81
C HIS A 327 -7.67 -38.06 6.50
N ILE A 328 -7.12 -39.27 6.54
CA ILE A 328 -7.03 -40.16 5.37
C ILE A 328 -8.42 -40.54 4.88
N ALA A 329 -9.33 -40.93 5.78
CA ALA A 329 -10.70 -41.29 5.40
C ALA A 329 -11.41 -40.13 4.65
N LYS A 330 -11.28 -38.88 5.15
CA LYS A 330 -11.84 -37.71 4.48
C LYS A 330 -11.17 -37.43 3.12
N GLN A 331 -9.86 -37.62 3.01
CA GLN A 331 -9.15 -37.49 1.73
C GLN A 331 -9.64 -38.51 0.69
N ASP A 332 -9.89 -39.75 1.09
CA ASP A 332 -10.35 -40.79 0.17
C ASP A 332 -11.79 -40.56 -0.31
N ILE A 333 -12.66 -40.06 0.58
CA ILE A 333 -14.00 -39.60 0.19
C ILE A 333 -13.91 -38.47 -0.84
N GLU A 334 -13.08 -37.47 -0.59
CA GLU A 334 -12.93 -36.33 -1.49
C GLU A 334 -12.29 -36.73 -2.84
N LYS A 335 -11.34 -37.64 -2.86
CA LYS A 335 -10.78 -38.20 -4.10
C LYS A 335 -11.85 -38.91 -4.95
N LYS A 336 -12.71 -39.71 -4.32
CA LYS A 336 -13.84 -40.38 -4.99
C LYS A 336 -14.82 -39.40 -5.57
N ARG A 337 -15.14 -38.32 -4.79
CA ARG A 337 -16.02 -37.23 -5.24
C ARG A 337 -15.47 -36.52 -6.49
N ARG A 338 -14.16 -36.24 -6.52
CA ARG A 338 -13.48 -35.62 -7.68
C ARG A 338 -13.40 -36.53 -8.92
N ALA A 339 -13.36 -37.83 -8.71
CA ALA A 339 -13.29 -38.80 -9.80
C ALA A 339 -14.67 -39.10 -10.41
N GLY A 340 -15.77 -38.86 -9.67
CA GLY A 340 -17.13 -39.09 -10.14
C GLY A 340 -17.84 -37.81 -10.66
N SER A 341 -17.19 -36.67 -10.63
CA SER A 341 -17.64 -35.40 -11.22
C SER A 341 -16.82 -35.09 -12.48
#